data_e9f16780f29c80136d00d98d6e52a1f9
#
_entry.id   e9f16780f29c80136d00d98d6e52a1f9
#
_cell.length_a   1.000
_cell.length_b   1.000
_cell.length_c   1.000
_cell.angle_alpha   90.00
_cell.angle_beta   90.00
_cell.angle_gamma   90.00
#
_symmetry.space_group_name_H-M   'P 1'
#
loop_
_entity.id
_entity.type
_entity.pdbx_description
1 polymer ?
#
loop_
_entity_poly.entity_id
_entity_poly.type
_entity_poly.pdbx_seq_one_letter_code
_entity_poly.pdbx_strand_id
1 'polypeptide(L)'
;VTDIISKLFKMGEMATKNDFLDATTIELLAHEFNLNIELSKATQELEYLSDDTNDIELIDRSPVVTIMGHVDHGKTSLLDYIRNSRVTKTEDGGITQHIGAYMVNKNKKNITFIDTPGHEAFVSMRSRGAQVTDIAIIVIAADDGVKQQTKEALAHAKDSNVQIIIAMNKMDKEDANADKLKAEMAELGYNPSDWGGEYDFIPVSAKTGEGVDNLLDTILLQAEIMELKANIASKPKAVVLEGSLDKGKGPVVTVIVQEG
;
A
#
# COMPACT_ATOMS: atom_id res chain seq x y z
N VAL A 1 -13.01 12.78 -35.35
CA VAL A 1 -13.58 11.73 -34.43
C VAL A 1 -14.48 10.78 -35.19
N THR A 2 -15.43 11.29 -36.00
CA THR A 2 -16.38 10.46 -36.78
C THR A 2 -15.66 9.51 -37.74
N ASP A 3 -14.59 9.98 -38.41
CA ASP A 3 -13.80 9.18 -39.34
C ASP A 3 -13.06 8.04 -38.62
N ILE A 4 -12.55 8.29 -37.42
CA ILE A 4 -11.89 7.29 -36.57
C ILE A 4 -12.89 6.20 -36.15
N ILE A 5 -14.08 6.60 -35.68
CA ILE A 5 -15.15 5.65 -35.27
C ILE A 5 -15.60 4.82 -36.47
N SER A 6 -15.78 5.44 -37.65
CA SER A 6 -16.17 4.72 -38.87
C SER A 6 -15.11 3.70 -39.31
N LYS A 7 -13.84 4.00 -39.08
CA LYS A 7 -12.72 3.11 -39.42
C LYS A 7 -12.64 1.95 -38.43
N LEU A 8 -12.76 2.21 -37.13
CA LEU A 8 -12.84 1.18 -36.08
C LEU A 8 -13.99 0.21 -36.34
N PHE A 9 -15.16 0.74 -36.69
CA PHE A 9 -16.31 -0.10 -37.06
C PHE A 9 -16.02 -1.01 -38.25
N LYS A 10 -15.30 -0.55 -39.27
CA LYS A 10 -14.86 -1.35 -40.42
C LYS A 10 -13.84 -2.43 -40.03
N MET A 11 -13.06 -2.20 -38.97
CA MET A 11 -12.10 -3.15 -38.40
C MET A 11 -12.75 -4.16 -37.43
N GLY A 12 -14.07 -4.02 -37.19
CA GLY A 12 -14.83 -4.89 -36.30
C GLY A 12 -14.84 -4.48 -34.84
N GLU A 13 -14.27 -3.34 -34.51
CA GLU A 13 -14.31 -2.79 -33.16
C GLU A 13 -15.40 -1.73 -33.01
N MET A 14 -16.24 -1.92 -31.98
CA MET A 14 -17.25 -0.94 -31.60
C MET A 14 -16.69 -0.05 -30.49
N ALA A 15 -16.28 1.16 -30.84
CA ALA A 15 -15.82 2.16 -29.88
C ALA A 15 -16.62 3.45 -30.02
N THR A 16 -16.87 4.10 -28.89
CA THR A 16 -17.50 5.42 -28.80
C THR A 16 -16.46 6.51 -28.55
N LYS A 17 -16.88 7.78 -28.56
CA LYS A 17 -15.99 8.93 -28.37
C LYS A 17 -15.21 8.89 -27.02
N ASN A 18 -15.74 8.21 -26.02
CA ASN A 18 -15.20 8.20 -24.67
C ASN A 18 -14.53 6.87 -24.28
N ASP A 19 -14.45 5.91 -25.20
CA ASP A 19 -13.83 4.62 -24.92
C ASP A 19 -12.30 4.71 -25.06
N PHE A 20 -11.60 3.92 -24.26
CA PHE A 20 -10.16 3.79 -24.35
C PHE A 20 -9.81 2.78 -25.45
N LEU A 21 -8.82 3.14 -26.25
CA LEU A 21 -8.25 2.25 -27.27
C LEU A 21 -6.92 1.70 -26.73
N ASP A 22 -6.65 0.45 -26.99
CA ASP A 22 -5.36 -0.16 -26.69
C ASP A 22 -4.26 0.30 -27.68
N ALA A 23 -3.00 0.08 -27.31
CA ALA A 23 -1.85 0.51 -28.10
C ALA A 23 -1.86 -0.11 -29.49
N THR A 24 -2.28 -1.36 -29.61
CA THR A 24 -2.33 -2.10 -30.87
C THR A 24 -3.36 -1.51 -31.83
N THR A 25 -4.54 -1.18 -31.31
CA THR A 25 -5.62 -0.54 -32.09
C THR A 25 -5.20 0.87 -32.54
N ILE A 26 -4.48 1.61 -31.69
CA ILE A 26 -3.94 2.94 -32.04
C ILE A 26 -2.90 2.85 -33.16
N GLU A 27 -1.97 1.88 -33.11
CA GLU A 27 -0.98 1.65 -34.16
C GLU A 27 -1.64 1.27 -35.50
N LEU A 28 -2.64 0.39 -35.47
CA LEU A 28 -3.40 0.00 -36.66
C LEU A 28 -4.14 1.18 -37.29
N LEU A 29 -4.78 2.03 -36.48
CA LEU A 29 -5.41 3.25 -36.94
C LEU A 29 -4.40 4.22 -37.56
N ALA A 30 -3.24 4.40 -36.93
CA ALA A 30 -2.19 5.27 -37.44
C ALA A 30 -1.72 4.81 -38.84
N HIS A 31 -1.51 3.52 -39.01
CA HIS A 31 -1.14 2.94 -40.28
C HIS A 31 -2.22 3.18 -41.37
N GLU A 32 -3.50 3.03 -41.01
CA GLU A 32 -4.62 3.24 -41.90
C GLU A 32 -4.80 4.72 -42.33
N PHE A 33 -4.40 5.66 -41.45
CA PHE A 33 -4.41 7.11 -41.78
C PHE A 33 -3.07 7.62 -42.33
N ASN A 34 -2.09 6.74 -42.58
CA ASN A 34 -0.71 7.06 -42.98
C ASN A 34 -0.05 8.07 -42.02
N LEU A 35 -0.32 7.94 -40.71
CA LEU A 35 0.28 8.78 -39.68
C LEU A 35 1.44 8.02 -39.06
N ASN A 36 2.57 8.68 -38.90
CA ASN A 36 3.70 8.15 -38.14
C ASN A 36 3.52 8.63 -36.71
N ILE A 37 3.13 7.73 -35.79
CA ILE A 37 2.95 8.02 -34.37
C ILE A 37 3.98 7.25 -33.57
N GLU A 38 4.62 7.88 -32.62
CA GLU A 38 5.38 7.23 -31.55
C GLU A 38 4.47 7.11 -30.35
N LEU A 39 4.17 5.86 -29.96
CA LEU A 39 3.54 5.61 -28.67
C LEU A 39 4.58 5.76 -27.57
N SER A 40 4.74 6.95 -27.04
CA SER A 40 5.39 7.10 -25.74
C SER A 40 4.37 6.66 -24.69
N LYS A 41 4.72 5.64 -23.88
CA LYS A 41 4.10 5.54 -22.57
C LYS A 41 4.40 6.88 -21.91
N ALA A 42 3.38 7.69 -21.69
CA ALA A 42 3.49 8.78 -20.75
C ALA A 42 3.60 8.16 -19.34
N THR A 43 4.74 7.55 -19.03
CA THR A 43 5.36 7.80 -17.78
C THR A 43 5.59 9.30 -17.82
N GLN A 44 4.63 10.09 -17.38
CA GLN A 44 4.97 11.31 -16.70
C GLN A 44 5.75 10.86 -15.44
N GLU A 45 6.97 10.35 -15.63
CA GLU A 45 8.05 10.81 -14.80
C GLU A 45 7.96 12.31 -14.96
N LEU A 46 7.27 12.92 -14.02
CA LEU A 46 7.48 14.32 -13.73
C LEU A 46 8.99 14.37 -13.48
N GLU A 47 9.78 14.66 -14.52
CA GLU A 47 11.12 15.22 -14.40
C GLU A 47 10.96 16.54 -13.65
N TYR A 48 10.50 16.46 -12.40
CA TYR A 48 10.64 17.53 -11.45
C TYR A 48 12.12 17.63 -11.14
N LEU A 49 12.75 18.42 -12.03
CA LEU A 49 13.99 19.11 -11.74
C LEU A 49 15.00 18.15 -11.09
N SER A 50 15.85 17.56 -11.90
CA SER A 50 17.16 17.15 -11.44
C SER A 50 17.71 18.34 -10.66
N ASP A 51 17.61 18.25 -9.34
CA ASP A 51 18.24 19.24 -8.49
C ASP A 51 19.75 19.02 -8.58
N ASP A 52 20.41 19.89 -9.33
CA ASP A 52 21.85 20.12 -9.25
C ASP A 52 22.21 20.79 -7.89
N THR A 53 21.55 20.40 -6.80
CA THR A 53 21.97 20.81 -5.47
C THR A 53 23.06 19.86 -5.02
N ASN A 54 24.30 20.34 -5.06
CA ASN A 54 25.50 19.65 -4.57
C ASN A 54 25.47 19.41 -3.03
N ASP A 55 24.47 19.91 -2.34
CA ASP A 55 24.33 19.74 -0.89
C ASP A 55 23.38 18.58 -0.59
N ILE A 56 23.97 17.40 -0.34
CA ILE A 56 23.25 16.21 0.11
C ILE A 56 23.40 16.12 1.63
N GLU A 57 22.34 16.48 2.36
CA GLU A 57 22.26 16.30 3.80
C GLU A 57 21.29 15.14 4.11
N LEU A 58 21.85 13.93 4.19
CA LEU A 58 21.08 12.73 4.49
C LEU A 58 20.93 12.56 5.99
N ILE A 59 19.68 12.53 6.44
CA ILE A 59 19.32 12.19 7.81
C ILE A 59 18.49 10.91 7.86
N ASP A 60 18.55 10.20 8.97
CA ASP A 60 17.70 9.03 9.19
C ASP A 60 16.24 9.47 9.30
N ARG A 61 15.36 8.78 8.57
CA ARG A 61 13.92 9.04 8.60
C ARG A 61 13.12 7.88 9.20
N SER A 62 11.96 8.21 9.70
CA SER A 62 11.00 7.22 10.20
C SER A 62 10.51 6.31 9.08
N PRO A 63 10.33 4.99 9.33
CA PRO A 63 9.71 4.10 8.38
C PRO A 63 8.25 4.47 8.15
N VAL A 64 7.82 4.33 6.91
CA VAL A 64 6.43 4.43 6.49
C VAL A 64 5.88 3.01 6.34
N VAL A 65 4.85 2.69 7.11
CA VAL A 65 4.30 1.33 7.23
C VAL A 65 2.84 1.32 6.79
N THR A 66 2.50 0.45 5.85
CA THR A 66 1.11 0.24 5.44
C THR A 66 0.57 -1.06 6.02
N ILE A 67 -0.69 -1.05 6.47
CA ILE A 67 -1.39 -2.23 6.95
C ILE A 67 -2.39 -2.71 5.90
N MET A 68 -2.25 -3.96 5.49
CA MET A 68 -3.05 -4.61 4.46
C MET A 68 -3.60 -5.96 4.94
N GLY A 69 -4.52 -6.53 4.20
CA GLY A 69 -5.10 -7.84 4.47
C GLY A 69 -6.61 -7.85 4.26
N HIS A 70 -7.23 -8.99 4.53
CA HIS A 70 -8.67 -9.21 4.32
C HIS A 70 -9.53 -8.36 5.27
N VAL A 71 -10.78 -8.10 4.86
CA VAL A 71 -11.83 -7.55 5.75
C VAL A 71 -11.98 -8.49 6.95
N ASP A 72 -12.31 -7.97 8.13
CA ASP A 72 -12.52 -8.70 9.39
C ASP A 72 -11.30 -9.46 9.96
N HIS A 73 -10.11 -9.34 9.35
CA HIS A 73 -8.86 -9.85 9.93
C HIS A 73 -8.31 -8.98 11.07
N GLY A 74 -8.98 -7.87 11.39
CA GLY A 74 -8.68 -7.03 12.54
C GLY A 74 -7.61 -5.96 12.31
N LYS A 75 -7.42 -5.50 11.06
CA LYS A 75 -6.52 -4.40 10.72
C LYS A 75 -6.80 -3.13 11.53
N THR A 76 -8.04 -2.63 11.44
CA THR A 76 -8.47 -1.42 12.15
C THR A 76 -8.37 -1.60 13.67
N SER A 77 -8.70 -2.79 14.19
CA SER A 77 -8.56 -3.09 15.62
C SER A 77 -7.10 -3.08 16.07
N LEU A 78 -6.18 -3.59 15.25
CA LEU A 78 -4.75 -3.57 15.51
C LEU A 78 -4.23 -2.12 15.53
N LEU A 79 -4.65 -1.31 14.55
CA LEU A 79 -4.30 0.10 14.49
C LEU A 79 -4.86 0.89 15.67
N ASP A 80 -6.12 0.65 16.05
CA ASP A 80 -6.75 1.26 17.22
C ASP A 80 -5.96 0.96 18.50
N TYR A 81 -5.50 -0.28 18.64
CA TYR A 81 -4.66 -0.67 19.77
C TYR A 81 -3.32 0.10 19.77
N ILE A 82 -2.63 0.13 18.62
CA ILE A 82 -1.35 0.84 18.46
C ILE A 82 -1.50 2.34 18.73
N ARG A 83 -2.61 2.96 18.31
CA ARG A 83 -2.92 4.39 18.51
C ARG A 83 -3.45 4.72 19.90
N ASN A 84 -3.78 3.75 20.74
CA ASN A 84 -4.61 3.93 21.95
C ASN A 84 -5.93 4.66 21.64
N SER A 85 -6.55 4.38 20.49
CA SER A 85 -7.78 5.01 20.01
C SER A 85 -8.90 3.98 19.85
N ARG A 86 -10.12 4.42 19.49
CA ARG A 86 -11.29 3.57 19.30
C ARG A 86 -12.04 3.95 18.03
N VAL A 87 -11.35 4.06 16.92
CA VAL A 87 -11.91 4.44 15.61
C VAL A 87 -12.95 3.41 15.14
N THR A 88 -12.73 2.12 15.41
CA THR A 88 -13.69 1.03 15.14
C THR A 88 -15.11 1.28 15.69
N LYS A 89 -15.26 2.16 16.69
CA LYS A 89 -16.56 2.51 17.28
C LYS A 89 -17.19 3.77 16.67
N THR A 90 -16.45 4.54 15.89
CA THR A 90 -16.85 5.85 15.36
C THR A 90 -17.09 5.85 13.87
N GLU A 91 -16.50 4.91 13.12
CA GLU A 91 -16.74 4.75 11.67
C GLU A 91 -17.93 3.83 11.38
N ASP A 92 -18.71 4.18 10.37
CA ASP A 92 -19.85 3.39 9.92
C ASP A 92 -19.41 2.00 9.44
N GLY A 93 -19.96 0.96 10.06
CA GLY A 93 -19.60 -0.43 9.76
C GLY A 93 -18.31 -0.94 10.44
N GLY A 94 -17.61 -0.10 11.23
CA GLY A 94 -16.38 -0.49 11.94
C GLY A 94 -15.18 -0.81 11.04
N ILE A 95 -15.20 -0.28 9.80
CA ILE A 95 -14.14 -0.47 8.79
C ILE A 95 -13.55 0.87 8.38
N THR A 96 -12.26 0.89 8.05
CA THR A 96 -11.60 2.08 7.51
C THR A 96 -12.12 2.39 6.11
N GLN A 97 -12.61 3.61 5.89
CA GLN A 97 -13.18 4.07 4.61
C GLN A 97 -12.28 5.10 3.92
N HIS A 98 -11.44 5.80 4.66
CA HIS A 98 -10.51 6.81 4.15
C HIS A 98 -9.06 6.42 4.44
N ILE A 99 -8.12 6.90 3.61
CA ILE A 99 -6.70 6.70 3.89
C ILE A 99 -6.31 7.63 5.04
N GLY A 100 -6.00 7.05 6.19
CA GLY A 100 -5.47 7.76 7.36
C GLY A 100 -3.96 7.61 7.45
N ALA A 101 -3.25 8.68 7.79
CA ALA A 101 -1.84 8.61 8.15
C ALA A 101 -1.62 9.15 9.57
N TYR A 102 -0.85 8.43 10.37
CA TYR A 102 -0.54 8.86 11.73
C TYR A 102 0.81 8.33 12.18
N MET A 103 1.38 8.99 13.17
CA MET A 103 2.70 8.67 13.70
C MET A 103 2.59 8.09 15.12
N VAL A 104 3.32 7.02 15.36
CA VAL A 104 3.44 6.37 16.66
C VAL A 104 4.89 6.45 17.12
N ASN A 105 5.11 6.79 18.40
CA ASN A 105 6.43 6.80 19.00
C ASN A 105 6.66 5.53 19.82
N LYS A 106 7.70 4.77 19.47
CA LYS A 106 8.17 3.61 20.23
C LYS A 106 9.66 3.76 20.51
N ASN A 107 10.06 3.68 21.76
CA ASN A 107 11.47 3.77 22.17
C ASN A 107 12.21 5.03 21.63
N LYS A 108 11.54 6.20 21.59
CA LYS A 108 12.02 7.46 21.01
C LYS A 108 12.21 7.42 19.47
N LYS A 109 11.82 6.38 18.79
CA LYS A 109 11.77 6.29 17.34
C LYS A 109 10.33 6.42 16.87
N ASN A 110 10.12 7.10 15.76
CA ASN A 110 8.80 7.28 15.19
C ASN A 110 8.55 6.23 14.10
N ILE A 111 7.31 5.77 14.00
CA ILE A 111 6.81 4.91 12.93
C ILE A 111 5.59 5.62 12.33
N THR A 112 5.57 5.82 11.03
CA THR A 112 4.42 6.41 10.33
C THR A 112 3.56 5.28 9.76
N PHE A 113 2.32 5.16 10.22
CA PHE A 113 1.37 4.19 9.71
C PHE A 113 0.44 4.82 8.68
N ILE A 114 0.19 4.09 7.60
CA ILE A 114 -0.87 4.38 6.62
C ILE A 114 -1.95 3.32 6.77
N ASP A 115 -3.14 3.75 7.13
CA ASP A 115 -4.32 2.88 7.18
C ASP A 115 -5.02 2.88 5.83
N THR A 116 -5.16 1.71 5.21
CA THR A 116 -5.80 1.55 3.90
C THR A 116 -7.08 0.72 4.02
N PRO A 117 -8.17 1.12 3.35
CA PRO A 117 -9.39 0.33 3.32
C PRO A 117 -9.16 -1.09 2.79
N GLY A 118 -9.70 -2.09 3.49
CA GLY A 118 -9.52 -3.51 3.13
C GLY A 118 -10.48 -4.03 2.06
N HIS A 119 -11.50 -3.26 1.68
CA HIS A 119 -12.55 -3.70 0.74
C HIS A 119 -12.04 -3.75 -0.72
N GLU A 120 -12.54 -4.69 -1.52
CA GLU A 120 -12.14 -4.86 -2.94
C GLU A 120 -12.32 -3.59 -3.79
N ALA A 121 -13.35 -2.79 -3.48
CA ALA A 121 -13.62 -1.52 -4.15
C ALA A 121 -12.47 -0.49 -4.05
N PHE A 122 -11.52 -0.67 -3.12
CA PHE A 122 -10.43 0.28 -2.87
C PHE A 122 -9.05 -0.22 -3.30
N VAL A 123 -8.97 -1.06 -4.34
CA VAL A 123 -7.71 -1.59 -4.87
C VAL A 123 -6.72 -0.48 -5.23
N SER A 124 -7.20 0.59 -5.87
CA SER A 124 -6.35 1.74 -6.24
C SER A 124 -5.76 2.49 -5.03
N MET A 125 -6.46 2.47 -3.89
CA MET A 125 -5.96 3.10 -2.66
C MET A 125 -4.86 2.25 -2.01
N ARG A 126 -4.98 0.91 -2.04
CA ARG A 126 -3.93 0.01 -1.56
C ARG A 126 -2.65 0.13 -2.40
N SER A 127 -2.79 0.19 -3.73
CA SER A 127 -1.65 0.38 -4.63
C SER A 127 -0.93 1.71 -4.37
N ARG A 128 -1.64 2.81 -4.13
CA ARG A 128 -1.03 4.10 -3.75
C ARG A 128 -0.33 4.03 -2.39
N GLY A 129 -0.95 3.39 -1.41
CA GLY A 129 -0.34 3.15 -0.10
C GLY A 129 0.99 2.41 -0.26
N ALA A 130 1.02 1.30 -0.99
CA ALA A 130 2.21 0.49 -1.20
C ALA A 130 3.34 1.24 -1.93
N GLN A 131 3.04 2.17 -2.83
CA GLN A 131 4.05 2.94 -3.58
C GLN A 131 4.86 3.93 -2.74
N VAL A 132 4.37 4.29 -1.56
CA VAL A 132 5.01 5.27 -0.68
C VAL A 132 5.48 4.67 0.64
N THR A 133 5.34 3.35 0.80
CA THR A 133 5.70 2.62 2.02
C THR A 133 7.03 1.90 1.90
N ASP A 134 7.68 1.78 3.03
CA ASP A 134 8.91 0.99 3.18
C ASP A 134 8.59 -0.44 3.60
N ILE A 135 7.60 -0.61 4.49
CA ILE A 135 7.23 -1.89 5.08
C ILE A 135 5.71 -2.10 4.96
N ALA A 136 5.30 -3.26 4.47
CA ALA A 136 3.89 -3.68 4.43
C ALA A 136 3.62 -4.73 5.50
N ILE A 137 2.67 -4.47 6.39
CA ILE A 137 2.18 -5.45 7.36
C ILE A 137 0.94 -6.12 6.78
N ILE A 138 1.04 -7.42 6.53
CA ILE A 138 -0.09 -8.22 6.07
C ILE A 138 -0.74 -8.88 7.28
N VAL A 139 -1.93 -8.41 7.64
CA VAL A 139 -2.69 -8.94 8.77
C VAL A 139 -3.55 -10.10 8.33
N ILE A 140 -3.35 -11.26 8.95
CA ILE A 140 -4.09 -12.49 8.68
C ILE A 140 -4.65 -13.02 9.98
N ALA A 141 -5.95 -13.30 10.02
CA ALA A 141 -6.58 -13.89 11.19
C ALA A 141 -6.23 -15.39 11.27
N ALA A 142 -5.63 -15.83 12.39
CA ALA A 142 -5.15 -17.20 12.57
C ALA A 142 -6.28 -18.25 12.67
N ASP A 143 -7.52 -17.80 12.90
CA ASP A 143 -8.73 -18.62 12.90
C ASP A 143 -9.35 -18.80 11.52
N ASP A 144 -9.04 -17.90 10.55
CA ASP A 144 -9.70 -17.84 9.23
C ASP A 144 -8.77 -18.19 8.07
N GLY A 145 -7.45 -18.08 8.23
CA GLY A 145 -6.43 -18.41 7.24
C GLY A 145 -6.30 -17.40 6.09
N VAL A 146 -5.69 -17.82 4.98
CA VAL A 146 -5.38 -16.96 3.84
C VAL A 146 -6.58 -16.79 2.93
N LYS A 147 -7.02 -15.55 2.69
CA LYS A 147 -8.14 -15.18 1.82
C LYS A 147 -7.67 -14.54 0.52
N GLN A 148 -8.59 -14.37 -0.44
CA GLN A 148 -8.30 -13.76 -1.74
C GLN A 148 -7.66 -12.37 -1.60
N GLN A 149 -8.23 -11.49 -0.77
CA GLN A 149 -7.70 -10.14 -0.54
C GLN A 149 -6.30 -10.15 0.11
N THR A 150 -5.97 -11.19 0.88
CA THR A 150 -4.61 -11.39 1.41
C THR A 150 -3.63 -11.66 0.28
N LYS A 151 -4.00 -12.52 -0.69
CA LYS A 151 -3.17 -12.81 -1.88
C LYS A 151 -2.95 -11.57 -2.73
N GLU A 152 -3.98 -10.75 -2.92
CA GLU A 152 -3.89 -9.48 -3.64
C GLU A 152 -2.97 -8.48 -2.91
N ALA A 153 -3.09 -8.37 -1.58
CA ALA A 153 -2.23 -7.51 -0.79
C ALA A 153 -0.76 -7.94 -0.87
N LEU A 154 -0.49 -9.24 -0.82
CA LEU A 154 0.85 -9.81 -1.00
C LEU A 154 1.42 -9.52 -2.40
N ALA A 155 0.60 -9.68 -3.45
CA ALA A 155 1.01 -9.36 -4.81
C ALA A 155 1.36 -7.87 -4.95
N HIS A 156 0.53 -6.96 -4.45
CA HIS A 156 0.79 -5.51 -4.46
C HIS A 156 2.06 -5.13 -3.70
N ALA A 157 2.29 -5.71 -2.53
CA ALA A 157 3.50 -5.45 -1.76
C ALA A 157 4.76 -5.95 -2.50
N LYS A 158 4.69 -7.12 -3.12
CA LYS A 158 5.77 -7.69 -3.91
C LYS A 158 6.06 -6.88 -5.18
N ASP A 159 5.02 -6.49 -5.92
CA ASP A 159 5.15 -5.68 -7.14
C ASP A 159 5.77 -4.30 -6.85
N SER A 160 5.51 -3.76 -5.65
CA SER A 160 6.07 -2.49 -5.17
C SER A 160 7.45 -2.65 -4.53
N ASN A 161 8.00 -3.86 -4.46
CA ASN A 161 9.29 -4.19 -3.81
C ASN A 161 9.38 -3.70 -2.36
N VAL A 162 8.27 -3.80 -1.61
CA VAL A 162 8.16 -3.38 -0.22
C VAL A 162 8.50 -4.55 0.71
N GLN A 163 9.19 -4.28 1.83
CA GLN A 163 9.47 -5.29 2.84
C GLN A 163 8.17 -5.78 3.48
N ILE A 164 7.96 -7.10 3.55
CA ILE A 164 6.71 -7.70 4.05
C ILE A 164 6.92 -8.30 5.43
N ILE A 165 6.03 -7.95 6.38
CA ILE A 165 5.91 -8.58 7.69
C ILE A 165 4.50 -9.18 7.81
N ILE A 166 4.39 -10.41 8.25
CA ILE A 166 3.10 -11.10 8.44
C ILE A 166 2.68 -11.01 9.90
N ALA A 167 1.56 -10.33 10.17
CA ALA A 167 0.96 -10.28 11.50
C ALA A 167 -0.16 -11.33 11.60
N MET A 168 0.09 -12.41 12.33
CA MET A 168 -0.90 -13.46 12.61
C MET A 168 -1.80 -13.01 13.75
N ASN A 169 -2.95 -12.43 13.41
CA ASN A 169 -3.86 -11.81 14.38
C ASN A 169 -4.89 -12.80 14.95
N LYS A 170 -5.56 -12.37 16.00
CA LYS A 170 -6.59 -13.13 16.74
C LYS A 170 -6.03 -14.38 17.44
N MET A 171 -4.77 -14.32 17.89
CA MET A 171 -4.14 -15.43 18.62
C MET A 171 -4.79 -15.73 19.97
N ASP A 172 -5.67 -14.85 20.45
CA ASP A 172 -6.49 -15.04 21.65
C ASP A 172 -7.67 -16.01 21.46
N LYS A 173 -7.94 -16.46 20.24
CA LYS A 173 -9.02 -17.42 19.95
C LYS A 173 -8.57 -18.86 20.11
N GLU A 174 -9.49 -19.73 20.56
CA GLU A 174 -9.22 -21.18 20.74
C GLU A 174 -8.94 -21.88 19.40
N ASP A 175 -9.56 -21.41 18.30
CA ASP A 175 -9.39 -21.95 16.95
C ASP A 175 -8.15 -21.39 16.22
N ALA A 176 -7.38 -20.50 16.85
CA ALA A 176 -6.18 -19.92 16.25
C ALA A 176 -5.09 -20.98 16.04
N ASN A 177 -4.59 -21.07 14.80
CA ASN A 177 -3.56 -22.04 14.44
C ASN A 177 -2.45 -21.38 13.63
N ALA A 178 -1.38 -20.98 14.30
CA ALA A 178 -0.23 -20.33 13.70
C ALA A 178 0.52 -21.23 12.71
N ASP A 179 0.69 -22.51 13.04
CA ASP A 179 1.44 -23.45 12.20
C ASP A 179 0.71 -23.77 10.90
N LYS A 180 -0.62 -23.91 10.96
CA LYS A 180 -1.46 -24.06 9.76
C LYS A 180 -1.34 -22.82 8.86
N LEU A 181 -1.42 -21.63 9.44
CA LEU A 181 -1.30 -20.39 8.69
C LEU A 181 0.09 -20.24 8.04
N LYS A 182 1.17 -20.58 8.77
CA LYS A 182 2.53 -20.58 8.23
C LYS A 182 2.66 -21.57 7.06
N ALA A 183 2.05 -22.75 7.15
CA ALA A 183 2.04 -23.74 6.07
C ALA A 183 1.30 -23.22 4.83
N GLU A 184 0.10 -22.64 4.99
CA GLU A 184 -0.66 -22.02 3.88
C GLU A 184 0.14 -20.88 3.20
N MET A 185 0.87 -20.08 3.96
CA MET A 185 1.72 -19.01 3.41
C MET A 185 2.95 -19.57 2.69
N ALA A 186 3.57 -20.63 3.22
CA ALA A 186 4.71 -21.30 2.59
C ALA A 186 4.32 -21.92 1.23
N GLU A 187 3.12 -22.49 1.10
CA GLU A 187 2.58 -22.97 -0.19
C GLU A 187 2.45 -21.86 -1.25
N LEU A 188 2.24 -20.61 -0.81
CA LEU A 188 2.21 -19.43 -1.67
C LEU A 188 3.60 -18.84 -1.95
N GLY A 189 4.67 -19.45 -1.40
CA GLY A 189 6.04 -19.00 -1.58
C GLY A 189 6.53 -17.98 -0.53
N TYR A 190 5.75 -17.73 0.53
CA TYR A 190 6.11 -16.86 1.63
C TYR A 190 6.57 -17.68 2.84
N ASN A 191 7.83 -18.12 2.82
CA ASN A 191 8.40 -18.98 3.85
C ASN A 191 8.74 -18.21 5.12
N PRO A 192 8.32 -18.68 6.31
CA PRO A 192 8.68 -18.08 7.59
C PRO A 192 10.19 -18.09 7.85
N SER A 193 10.69 -17.05 8.51
CA SER A 193 12.09 -16.96 8.96
C SER A 193 12.46 -18.09 9.91
N ASP A 194 11.53 -18.52 10.77
CA ASP A 194 11.71 -19.70 11.67
C ASP A 194 11.96 -21.01 10.91
N TRP A 195 11.52 -21.11 9.66
CA TRP A 195 11.71 -22.28 8.78
C TRP A 195 12.85 -22.05 7.77
N GLY A 196 13.67 -21.01 7.98
CA GLY A 196 14.78 -20.64 7.09
C GLY A 196 14.36 -19.81 5.87
N GLY A 197 13.18 -19.20 5.90
CA GLY A 197 12.69 -18.28 4.88
C GLY A 197 13.08 -16.82 5.16
N GLU A 198 12.49 -15.91 4.39
CA GLU A 198 12.83 -14.48 4.40
C GLU A 198 11.77 -13.61 5.11
N TYR A 199 10.61 -14.16 5.48
CA TYR A 199 9.48 -13.38 5.99
C TYR A 199 9.30 -13.57 7.50
N ASP A 200 9.10 -12.47 8.20
CA ASP A 200 8.83 -12.48 9.64
C ASP A 200 7.33 -12.70 9.90
N PHE A 201 7.03 -13.70 10.72
CA PHE A 201 5.67 -14.05 11.15
C PHE A 201 5.50 -13.75 12.63
N ILE A 202 4.76 -12.71 12.95
CA ILE A 202 4.59 -12.22 14.31
C ILE A 202 3.18 -12.57 14.81
N PRO A 203 3.06 -13.42 15.84
CA PRO A 203 1.78 -13.70 16.47
C PRO A 203 1.32 -12.48 17.28
N VAL A 204 0.08 -12.02 17.04
CA VAL A 204 -0.49 -10.85 17.70
C VAL A 204 -1.95 -11.09 18.09
N SER A 205 -2.43 -10.35 19.06
CA SER A 205 -3.85 -10.18 19.35
C SER A 205 -4.17 -8.70 19.47
N ALA A 206 -4.88 -8.16 18.49
CA ALA A 206 -5.36 -6.78 18.53
C ALA A 206 -6.33 -6.51 19.69
N LYS A 207 -6.94 -7.57 20.26
CA LYS A 207 -7.89 -7.50 21.36
C LYS A 207 -7.20 -7.40 22.72
N THR A 208 -6.17 -8.21 22.97
CA THR A 208 -5.44 -8.27 24.24
C THR A 208 -4.19 -7.39 24.24
N GLY A 209 -3.65 -7.07 23.05
CA GLY A 209 -2.38 -6.38 22.87
C GLY A 209 -1.17 -7.30 22.88
N GLU A 210 -1.36 -8.59 23.07
CA GLU A 210 -0.28 -9.56 23.04
C GLU A 210 0.46 -9.55 21.72
N GLY A 211 1.79 -9.57 21.75
CA GLY A 211 2.65 -9.57 20.56
C GLY A 211 2.75 -8.24 19.81
N VAL A 212 1.93 -7.22 20.11
CA VAL A 212 1.96 -5.93 19.39
C VAL A 212 3.28 -5.19 19.63
N ASP A 213 3.82 -5.23 20.84
CA ASP A 213 5.13 -4.64 21.12
C ASP A 213 6.25 -5.29 20.30
N ASN A 214 6.22 -6.63 20.16
CA ASN A 214 7.16 -7.36 19.34
C ASN A 214 7.03 -7.00 17.84
N LEU A 215 5.81 -6.81 17.35
CA LEU A 215 5.57 -6.34 15.99
C LEU A 215 6.20 -4.96 15.76
N LEU A 216 6.03 -4.01 16.68
CA LEU A 216 6.63 -2.68 16.58
C LEU A 216 8.17 -2.73 16.63
N ASP A 217 8.74 -3.56 17.49
CA ASP A 217 10.18 -3.74 17.59
C ASP A 217 10.76 -4.39 16.29
N THR A 218 10.04 -5.35 15.69
CA THR A 218 10.41 -5.95 14.39
C THR A 218 10.38 -4.90 13.27
N ILE A 219 9.37 -4.02 13.24
CA ILE A 219 9.30 -2.92 12.25
C ILE A 219 10.53 -2.02 12.38
N LEU A 220 10.90 -1.63 13.61
CA LEU A 220 12.06 -0.77 13.85
C LEU A 220 13.36 -1.45 13.46
N LEU A 221 13.49 -2.75 13.72
CA LEU A 221 14.68 -3.53 13.33
C LEU A 221 14.81 -3.61 11.80
N GLN A 222 13.72 -3.90 11.09
CA GLN A 222 13.72 -3.91 9.62
C GLN A 222 14.05 -2.53 9.05
N ALA A 223 13.52 -1.46 9.63
CA ALA A 223 13.83 -0.08 9.22
C ALA A 223 15.33 0.26 9.40
N GLU A 224 15.97 -0.24 10.47
CA GLU A 224 17.41 -0.07 10.68
C GLU A 224 18.23 -0.82 9.62
N ILE A 225 17.84 -2.04 9.29
CA ILE A 225 18.51 -2.85 8.24
C ILE A 225 18.40 -2.17 6.87
N MET A 226 17.26 -1.51 6.60
CA MET A 226 17.01 -0.79 5.35
C MET A 226 17.77 0.54 5.24
N GLU A 227 18.37 1.04 6.34
CA GLU A 227 19.09 2.33 6.39
C GLU A 227 18.28 3.49 5.77
N LEU A 228 17.03 3.66 6.18
CA LEU A 228 16.12 4.65 5.60
C LEU A 228 16.61 6.08 5.83
N LYS A 229 16.89 6.80 4.75
CA LYS A 229 17.40 8.18 4.77
C LYS A 229 16.54 9.10 3.92
N ALA A 230 16.56 10.40 4.25
CA ALA A 230 15.93 11.45 3.45
C ALA A 230 16.89 12.63 3.32
N ASN A 231 16.85 13.32 2.19
CA ASN A 231 17.61 14.54 1.97
C ASN A 231 16.76 15.75 2.38
N ILE A 232 17.16 16.42 3.48
CA ILE A 232 16.45 17.60 3.99
C ILE A 232 16.84 18.89 3.28
N ALA A 233 17.95 18.91 2.56
CA ALA A 233 18.39 20.07 1.78
C ALA A 233 17.75 20.11 0.39
N SER A 234 17.07 19.04 -0.04
CA SER A 234 16.39 18.99 -1.34
C SER A 234 15.10 19.81 -1.37
N LYS A 235 14.58 20.05 -2.56
CA LYS A 235 13.25 20.65 -2.71
C LYS A 235 12.18 19.72 -2.13
N PRO A 236 11.12 20.27 -1.50
CA PRO A 236 10.08 19.45 -0.91
C PRO A 236 9.40 18.57 -1.95
N LYS A 237 9.39 17.25 -1.69
CA LYS A 237 8.70 16.25 -2.49
C LYS A 237 7.71 15.51 -1.61
N ALA A 238 6.44 15.50 -2.00
CA ALA A 238 5.39 14.83 -1.28
C ALA A 238 4.45 14.09 -2.23
N VAL A 239 3.90 12.98 -1.74
CA VAL A 239 2.89 12.19 -2.47
C VAL A 239 1.53 12.42 -1.84
N VAL A 240 0.54 12.73 -2.68
CA VAL A 240 -0.86 12.89 -2.27
C VAL A 240 -1.49 11.51 -2.15
N LEU A 241 -1.94 11.17 -0.95
CA LEU A 241 -2.66 9.92 -0.67
C LEU A 241 -4.15 10.04 -0.99
N GLU A 242 -4.78 11.09 -0.46
CA GLU A 242 -6.22 11.33 -0.58
C GLU A 242 -6.53 12.82 -0.55
N GLY A 243 -7.56 13.22 -1.30
CA GLY A 243 -8.15 14.55 -1.23
C GLY A 243 -9.63 14.47 -0.90
N SER A 244 -10.10 15.25 0.05
CA SER A 244 -11.49 15.29 0.47
C SER A 244 -11.99 16.74 0.62
N LEU A 245 -13.31 16.91 0.63
CA LEU A 245 -13.93 18.21 0.88
C LEU A 245 -14.56 18.21 2.27
N ASP A 246 -13.91 18.85 3.23
CA ASP A 246 -14.46 19.06 4.56
C ASP A 246 -15.45 20.23 4.56
N LYS A 247 -16.61 20.05 5.22
CA LYS A 247 -17.67 21.07 5.25
C LYS A 247 -17.29 22.35 5.99
N GLY A 248 -16.29 22.30 6.87
CA GLY A 248 -15.84 23.44 7.66
C GLY A 248 -14.53 24.04 7.19
N LYS A 249 -13.59 23.21 6.72
CA LYS A 249 -12.23 23.59 6.34
C LYS A 249 -12.06 23.75 4.83
N GLY A 250 -13.02 23.30 3.99
CA GLY A 250 -12.88 23.29 2.55
C GLY A 250 -12.07 22.06 2.05
N PRO A 251 -11.36 22.19 0.92
CA PRO A 251 -10.51 21.11 0.40
C PRO A 251 -9.40 20.73 1.39
N VAL A 252 -9.33 19.46 1.76
CA VAL A 252 -8.30 18.88 2.63
C VAL A 252 -7.58 17.78 1.85
N VAL A 253 -6.26 17.74 1.98
CA VAL A 253 -5.40 16.76 1.30
C VAL A 253 -4.50 16.08 2.32
N THR A 254 -4.47 14.75 2.30
CA THR A 254 -3.51 13.95 3.05
C THR A 254 -2.28 13.69 2.17
N VAL A 255 -1.11 14.08 2.66
CA VAL A 255 0.15 13.93 1.92
C VAL A 255 1.20 13.23 2.78
N ILE A 256 2.12 12.52 2.12
CA ILE A 256 3.36 12.02 2.74
C ILE A 256 4.52 12.79 2.13
N VAL A 257 5.28 13.47 2.99
CA VAL A 257 6.52 14.14 2.60
C VAL A 257 7.63 13.09 2.52
N GLN A 258 8.34 13.06 1.40
CA GLN A 258 9.44 12.13 1.14
C GLN A 258 10.80 12.80 1.28
N GLU A 259 10.92 14.06 0.87
CA GLU A 259 12.16 14.84 0.86
C GLU A 259 11.86 16.33 1.14
N GLY A 260 12.89 17.10 1.57
CA GLY A 260 12.82 18.54 1.78
C GLY A 260 12.50 18.99 3.19
#